data_97e86fae73c3e5c151ea40b1be987c1a
#
_entry.id   97e86fae73c3e5c151ea40b1be987c1a
#
_cell.length_a   1.000
_cell.length_b   1.000
_cell.length_c   1.000
_cell.angle_alpha   90.00
_cell.angle_beta   90.00
_cell.angle_gamma   90.00
#
_symmetry.space_group_name_H-M   'P 1'
#
loop_
_entity.id
_entity.type
_entity.pdbx_description
1 polymer ?
#
loop_
_entity_poly.entity_id
_entity_poly.type
_entity_poly.pdbx_seq_one_letter_code
_entity_poly.pdbx_strand_id
1 'polypeptide(L)'
;MDFWVSLVRLLLAFGMGAIVGWEREQEDKPAGLRTLILVSTGSALFVLVTQGAVASVAGAADADSLRIIAGIAQGVGFLGAGTIFTGRGTVHGLTTAAAIWAMSAVGTACGFGAWQIALIGTVLTFVALRVLGPLAARIGHRWDDTQTDGE
;
A
#
# COMPACT_ATOMS: atom_id res chain seq x y z
N MET A 1 -7.90 -6.07 24.57
CA MET A 1 -8.13 -5.04 23.53
C MET A 1 -9.63 -4.90 23.32
N ASP A 2 -10.18 -3.68 23.33
CA ASP A 2 -11.62 -3.47 23.15
C ASP A 2 -12.05 -3.85 21.74
N PHE A 3 -13.13 -4.63 21.63
CA PHE A 3 -13.71 -5.03 20.36
C PHE A 3 -14.03 -3.85 19.45
N TRP A 4 -14.62 -2.78 20.01
CA TRP A 4 -14.97 -1.58 19.26
C TRP A 4 -13.77 -0.82 18.69
N VAL A 5 -12.67 -0.77 19.44
CA VAL A 5 -11.42 -0.16 18.98
C VAL A 5 -10.84 -0.95 17.82
N SER A 6 -10.81 -2.27 17.90
CA SER A 6 -10.34 -3.15 16.83
C SER A 6 -11.20 -3.02 15.57
N LEU A 7 -12.53 -2.99 15.74
CA LEU A 7 -13.46 -2.81 14.64
C LEU A 7 -13.25 -1.49 13.92
N VAL A 8 -13.12 -0.38 14.66
CA VAL A 8 -12.87 0.96 14.06
C VAL A 8 -11.55 0.98 13.28
N ARG A 9 -10.48 0.42 13.82
CA ARG A 9 -9.18 0.36 13.13
C ARG A 9 -9.24 -0.44 11.82
N LEU A 10 -9.97 -1.57 11.82
CA LEU A 10 -10.18 -2.37 10.61
C LEU A 10 -11.05 -1.65 9.58
N LEU A 11 -12.12 -0.97 10.02
CA LEU A 11 -12.97 -0.19 9.13
C LEU A 11 -12.21 1.00 8.52
N LEU A 12 -11.33 1.65 9.28
CA LEU A 12 -10.45 2.70 8.74
C LEU A 12 -9.50 2.14 7.67
N ALA A 13 -8.84 1.01 7.95
CA ALA A 13 -7.96 0.36 6.99
C ALA A 13 -8.72 -0.05 5.71
N PHE A 14 -9.93 -0.61 5.88
CA PHE A 14 -10.82 -0.96 4.78
C PHE A 14 -11.19 0.26 3.94
N GLY A 15 -11.64 1.35 4.57
CA GLY A 15 -12.05 2.58 3.88
C GLY A 15 -10.90 3.25 3.14
N MET A 16 -9.72 3.33 3.75
CA MET A 16 -8.53 3.88 3.10
C MET A 16 -8.07 3.02 1.92
N GLY A 17 -8.14 1.68 2.05
CA GLY A 17 -7.92 0.75 0.95
C GLY A 17 -8.92 0.92 -0.18
N ALA A 18 -10.19 1.19 0.16
CA ALA A 18 -11.25 1.40 -0.81
C ALA A 18 -11.07 2.70 -1.59
N ILE A 19 -10.64 3.79 -0.95
CA ILE A 19 -10.42 5.10 -1.61
C ILE A 19 -9.38 4.98 -2.73
N VAL A 20 -8.23 4.40 -2.43
CA VAL A 20 -7.15 4.24 -3.41
C VAL A 20 -7.49 3.12 -4.41
N GLY A 21 -8.10 2.03 -3.93
CA GLY A 21 -8.48 0.91 -4.78
C GLY A 21 -9.56 1.28 -5.81
N TRP A 22 -10.48 2.16 -5.45
CA TRP A 22 -11.51 2.66 -6.36
C TRP A 22 -10.91 3.45 -7.53
N GLU A 23 -9.96 4.33 -7.26
CA GLU A 23 -9.23 5.06 -8.29
C GLU A 23 -8.52 4.09 -9.27
N ARG A 24 -7.86 3.06 -8.71
CA ARG A 24 -7.17 2.05 -9.51
C ARG A 24 -8.11 1.23 -10.39
N GLU A 25 -9.28 0.87 -9.85
CA GLU A 25 -10.32 0.14 -10.59
C GLU A 25 -10.87 0.98 -11.75
N GLN A 26 -11.10 2.29 -11.54
CA GLN A 26 -11.58 3.19 -12.61
C GLN A 26 -10.58 3.39 -13.75
N GLU A 27 -9.30 3.25 -13.47
CA GLU A 27 -8.20 3.39 -14.44
C GLU A 27 -7.81 2.04 -15.10
N ASP A 28 -8.58 0.97 -14.86
CA ASP A 28 -8.31 -0.39 -15.35
C ASP A 28 -6.89 -0.87 -15.01
N LYS A 29 -6.38 -0.49 -13.82
CA LYS A 29 -5.03 -0.86 -13.37
C LYS A 29 -5.05 -2.21 -12.64
N PRO A 30 -3.99 -3.03 -12.80
CA PRO A 30 -3.81 -4.21 -11.94
C PRO A 30 -3.81 -3.79 -10.45
N ALA A 31 -4.25 -4.67 -9.55
CA ALA A 31 -4.45 -4.35 -8.14
C ALA A 31 -5.45 -3.20 -7.91
N GLY A 32 -6.71 -3.44 -8.26
CA GLY A 32 -7.83 -2.53 -8.04
C GLY A 32 -8.43 -2.61 -6.63
N LEU A 33 -9.72 -2.32 -6.54
CA LEU A 33 -10.48 -2.15 -5.31
C LEU A 33 -10.30 -3.31 -4.31
N ARG A 34 -10.55 -4.53 -4.75
CA ARG A 34 -10.49 -5.72 -3.88
C ARG A 34 -9.09 -5.94 -3.32
N THR A 35 -8.08 -5.82 -4.16
CA THR A 35 -6.68 -6.07 -3.79
C THR A 35 -6.21 -5.08 -2.73
N LEU A 36 -6.45 -3.77 -2.93
CA LEU A 36 -5.96 -2.75 -2.00
C LEU A 36 -6.73 -2.74 -0.68
N ILE A 37 -8.04 -3.06 -0.69
CA ILE A 37 -8.80 -3.29 0.53
C ILE A 37 -8.22 -4.46 1.33
N LEU A 38 -7.99 -5.60 0.68
CA LEU A 38 -7.48 -6.80 1.35
C LEU A 38 -6.06 -6.59 1.90
N VAL A 39 -5.19 -5.93 1.15
CA VAL A 39 -3.83 -5.61 1.59
C VAL A 39 -3.84 -4.69 2.81
N SER A 40 -4.60 -3.60 2.75
CA SER A 40 -4.70 -2.64 3.87
C SER A 40 -5.32 -3.28 5.12
N THR A 41 -6.48 -3.93 4.95
CA THR A 41 -7.20 -4.57 6.07
C THR A 41 -6.40 -5.74 6.65
N GLY A 42 -5.76 -6.56 5.80
CA GLY A 42 -4.92 -7.67 6.22
C GLY A 42 -3.71 -7.20 7.03
N SER A 43 -3.04 -6.13 6.59
CA SER A 43 -1.93 -5.53 7.34
C SER A 43 -2.37 -5.02 8.71
N ALA A 44 -3.53 -4.34 8.80
CA ALA A 44 -4.11 -3.91 10.06
C ALA A 44 -4.44 -5.10 10.98
N LEU A 45 -5.00 -6.16 10.41
CA LEU A 45 -5.35 -7.38 11.15
C LEU A 45 -4.13 -8.06 11.74
N PHE A 46 -3.02 -8.19 11.01
CA PHE A 46 -1.76 -8.73 11.54
C PHE A 46 -1.26 -7.94 12.75
N VAL A 47 -1.31 -6.61 12.69
CA VAL A 47 -0.94 -5.74 13.83
C VAL A 47 -1.84 -6.02 15.02
N LEU A 48 -3.16 -6.04 14.83
CA LEU A 48 -4.13 -6.23 15.92
C LEU A 48 -3.99 -7.61 16.59
N VAL A 49 -3.83 -8.67 15.81
CA VAL A 49 -3.62 -10.03 16.32
C VAL A 49 -2.37 -10.09 17.17
N THR A 50 -1.28 -9.48 16.72
CA THR A 50 -0.02 -9.51 17.48
C THR A 50 -0.10 -8.64 18.73
N GLN A 51 -0.73 -7.46 18.68
CA GLN A 51 -0.96 -6.66 19.89
C GLN A 51 -1.77 -7.43 20.94
N GLY A 52 -2.78 -8.19 20.51
CA GLY A 52 -3.55 -9.07 21.40
C GLY A 52 -2.72 -10.19 22.02
N ALA A 53 -1.83 -10.82 21.25
CA ALA A 53 -0.97 -11.88 21.72
C ALA A 53 0.13 -11.38 22.66
N VAL A 54 0.77 -10.25 22.34
CA VAL A 54 1.88 -9.66 23.13
C VAL A 54 1.36 -9.06 24.45
N ALA A 55 0.13 -8.59 24.52
CA ALA A 55 -0.46 -8.08 25.75
C ALA A 55 -0.50 -9.12 26.89
N SER A 56 -0.35 -10.40 26.55
CA SER A 56 -0.29 -11.51 27.54
C SER A 56 1.13 -11.80 28.04
N VAL A 57 2.19 -11.18 27.46
CA VAL A 57 3.60 -11.44 27.79
C VAL A 57 4.25 -10.14 28.25
N ALA A 58 4.61 -10.06 29.52
CA ALA A 58 5.24 -8.87 30.09
C ALA A 58 6.64 -8.61 29.48
N GLY A 59 6.87 -7.41 28.94
CA GLY A 59 8.17 -6.91 28.52
C GLY A 59 8.54 -7.05 27.01
N ALA A 60 7.64 -7.56 26.17
CA ALA A 60 7.95 -7.86 24.75
C ALA A 60 7.49 -6.77 23.73
N ALA A 61 6.85 -5.69 24.17
CA ALA A 61 6.02 -4.82 23.30
C ALA A 61 6.76 -4.10 22.15
N ASP A 62 7.97 -3.57 22.39
CA ASP A 62 8.65 -2.72 21.40
C ASP A 62 9.37 -3.53 20.32
N ALA A 63 10.09 -4.57 20.71
CA ALA A 63 10.83 -5.44 19.79
C ALA A 63 9.89 -6.21 18.85
N ASP A 64 8.73 -6.64 19.36
CA ASP A 64 7.74 -7.36 18.57
C ASP A 64 7.03 -6.46 17.56
N SER A 65 6.79 -5.17 17.87
CA SER A 65 6.20 -4.21 16.94
C SER A 65 7.06 -4.01 15.69
N LEU A 66 8.37 -3.87 15.84
CA LEU A 66 9.29 -3.75 14.71
C LEU A 66 9.35 -5.02 13.86
N ARG A 67 9.30 -6.19 14.50
CA ARG A 67 9.28 -7.49 13.79
C ARG A 67 8.02 -7.67 12.96
N ILE A 68 6.86 -7.22 13.46
CA ILE A 68 5.60 -7.26 12.71
C ILE A 68 5.70 -6.38 11.47
N ILE A 69 6.14 -5.13 11.62
CA ILE A 69 6.29 -4.21 10.50
C ILE A 69 7.22 -4.80 9.43
N ALA A 70 8.36 -5.34 9.85
CA ALA A 70 9.32 -5.98 8.94
C ALA A 70 8.70 -7.19 8.22
N GLY A 71 7.96 -8.04 8.95
CA GLY A 71 7.28 -9.21 8.39
C GLY A 71 6.20 -8.84 7.38
N ILE A 72 5.37 -7.84 7.69
CA ILE A 72 4.35 -7.33 6.78
C ILE A 72 5.01 -6.75 5.53
N ALA A 73 6.01 -5.87 5.68
CA ALA A 73 6.70 -5.25 4.56
C ALA A 73 7.35 -6.28 3.63
N GLN A 74 7.95 -7.33 4.19
CA GLN A 74 8.56 -8.42 3.44
C GLN A 74 7.52 -9.27 2.71
N GLY A 75 6.43 -9.66 3.39
CA GLY A 75 5.37 -10.47 2.79
C GLY A 75 4.65 -9.74 1.66
N VAL A 76 4.35 -8.46 1.86
CA VAL A 76 3.71 -7.63 0.83
C VAL A 76 4.70 -7.31 -0.31
N GLY A 77 6.00 -7.23 -0.03
CA GLY A 77 7.02 -7.14 -1.06
C GLY A 77 6.97 -8.30 -2.06
N PHE A 78 6.68 -9.52 -1.59
CA PHE A 78 6.47 -10.69 -2.45
C PHE A 78 5.22 -10.53 -3.35
N LEU A 79 4.09 -10.05 -2.82
CA LEU A 79 2.89 -9.76 -3.60
C LEU A 79 3.14 -8.67 -4.64
N GLY A 80 3.83 -7.60 -4.26
CA GLY A 80 4.23 -6.52 -5.17
C GLY A 80 5.12 -7.03 -6.29
N ALA A 81 6.13 -7.83 -5.97
CA ALA A 81 7.02 -8.44 -6.97
C ALA A 81 6.25 -9.30 -7.99
N GLY A 82 5.20 -9.99 -7.54
CA GLY A 82 4.31 -10.77 -8.41
C GLY A 82 3.54 -9.95 -9.46
N THR A 83 3.46 -8.63 -9.30
CA THR A 83 2.82 -7.73 -10.26
C THR A 83 3.79 -7.14 -11.29
N ILE A 84 5.09 -7.33 -11.10
CA ILE A 84 6.13 -6.80 -12.00
C ILE A 84 6.48 -7.85 -13.05
N PHE A 85 6.38 -7.49 -14.31
CA PHE A 85 6.73 -8.36 -15.42
C PHE A 85 7.41 -7.58 -16.55
N THR A 86 8.23 -8.28 -17.33
CA THR A 86 8.91 -7.70 -18.49
C THR A 86 8.19 -8.17 -19.76
N GLY A 87 7.79 -7.21 -20.61
CA GLY A 87 7.18 -7.47 -21.91
C GLY A 87 7.78 -6.58 -22.99
N ARG A 88 8.21 -7.16 -24.10
CA ARG A 88 8.79 -6.43 -25.24
C ARG A 88 9.92 -5.46 -24.87
N GLY A 89 10.79 -5.85 -23.91
CA GLY A 89 11.91 -5.02 -23.44
C GLY A 89 11.54 -3.93 -22.43
N THR A 90 10.26 -3.79 -22.06
CA THR A 90 9.77 -2.80 -21.08
C THR A 90 9.32 -3.48 -19.81
N VAL A 91 9.60 -2.86 -18.65
CA VAL A 91 9.15 -3.34 -17.33
C VAL A 91 7.79 -2.73 -17.00
N HIS A 92 6.83 -3.57 -16.67
CA HIS A 92 5.47 -3.19 -16.31
C HIS A 92 5.19 -3.54 -14.84
N GLY A 93 4.18 -2.87 -14.24
CA GLY A 93 3.69 -3.20 -12.90
C GLY A 93 4.40 -2.51 -11.74
N LEU A 94 5.46 -1.71 -11.95
CA LEU A 94 6.22 -1.04 -10.89
C LEU A 94 5.32 -0.14 -10.01
N THR A 95 4.48 0.70 -10.62
CA THR A 95 3.54 1.57 -9.89
C THR A 95 2.51 0.75 -9.12
N THR A 96 2.05 -0.36 -9.68
CA THR A 96 1.12 -1.28 -9.00
C THR A 96 1.76 -1.92 -7.78
N ALA A 97 3.00 -2.40 -7.90
CA ALA A 97 3.76 -2.94 -6.78
C ALA A 97 3.96 -1.90 -5.67
N ALA A 98 4.33 -0.67 -6.04
CA ALA A 98 4.49 0.44 -5.12
C ALA A 98 3.16 0.80 -4.41
N ALA A 99 2.02 0.80 -5.12
CA ALA A 99 0.71 1.05 -4.53
C ALA A 99 0.31 -0.02 -3.51
N ILE A 100 0.53 -1.30 -3.82
CA ILE A 100 0.30 -2.42 -2.89
C ILE A 100 1.14 -2.23 -1.61
N TRP A 101 2.43 -1.91 -1.77
CA TRP A 101 3.35 -1.70 -0.65
C TRP A 101 2.95 -0.49 0.21
N ALA A 102 2.60 0.64 -0.40
CA ALA A 102 2.13 1.84 0.30
C ALA A 102 0.83 1.59 1.08
N MET A 103 -0.15 0.89 0.47
CA MET A 103 -1.41 0.57 1.14
C MET A 103 -1.25 -0.43 2.28
N SER A 104 -0.25 -1.29 2.24
CA SER A 104 0.14 -2.13 3.37
C SER A 104 0.65 -1.29 4.55
N ALA A 105 1.47 -0.28 4.29
CA ALA A 105 1.94 0.65 5.32
C ALA A 105 0.79 1.45 5.94
N VAL A 106 -0.17 1.92 5.12
CA VAL A 106 -1.39 2.58 5.59
C VAL A 106 -2.21 1.65 6.50
N GLY A 107 -2.44 0.41 6.09
CA GLY A 107 -3.13 -0.57 6.90
C GLY A 107 -2.42 -0.86 8.22
N THR A 108 -1.09 -0.99 8.18
CA THR A 108 -0.25 -1.16 9.37
C THR A 108 -0.42 0.02 10.34
N ALA A 109 -0.40 1.26 9.85
CA ALA A 109 -0.64 2.46 10.66
C ALA A 109 -2.04 2.46 11.29
N CYS A 110 -3.09 2.05 10.55
CA CYS A 110 -4.44 1.87 11.09
C CYS A 110 -4.45 0.84 12.23
N GLY A 111 -3.80 -0.30 12.05
CA GLY A 111 -3.68 -1.35 13.05
C GLY A 111 -3.04 -0.86 14.35
N PHE A 112 -1.99 -0.04 14.28
CA PHE A 112 -1.38 0.63 15.43
C PHE A 112 -2.23 1.76 16.02
N GLY A 113 -3.30 2.19 15.35
CA GLY A 113 -4.13 3.32 15.78
C GLY A 113 -3.56 4.69 15.38
N ALA A 114 -2.54 4.74 14.53
CA ALA A 114 -1.92 5.96 14.01
C ALA A 114 -2.73 6.50 12.80
N TRP A 115 -4.02 6.81 13.03
CA TRP A 115 -4.96 7.17 11.98
C TRP A 115 -4.58 8.45 11.21
N GLN A 116 -3.90 9.40 11.85
CA GLN A 116 -3.42 10.63 11.19
C GLN A 116 -2.34 10.28 10.15
N ILE A 117 -1.40 9.41 10.51
CA ILE A 117 -0.33 8.96 9.59
C ILE A 117 -0.96 8.15 8.46
N ALA A 118 -1.92 7.28 8.77
CA ALA A 118 -2.64 6.50 7.77
C ALA A 118 -3.40 7.39 6.78
N LEU A 119 -4.07 8.45 7.27
CA LEU A 119 -4.77 9.41 6.42
C LEU A 119 -3.80 10.16 5.50
N ILE A 120 -2.71 10.69 6.05
CA ILE A 120 -1.68 11.36 5.26
C ILE A 120 -1.11 10.42 4.19
N GLY A 121 -0.76 9.19 4.57
CA GLY A 121 -0.26 8.17 3.64
C GLY A 121 -1.25 7.86 2.52
N THR A 122 -2.55 7.76 2.84
CA THR A 122 -3.61 7.55 1.85
C THR A 122 -3.71 8.70 0.87
N VAL A 123 -3.73 9.96 1.38
CA VAL A 123 -3.80 11.15 0.53
C VAL A 123 -2.58 11.25 -0.38
N LEU A 124 -1.38 11.06 0.15
CA LEU A 124 -0.15 11.10 -0.64
C LEU A 124 -0.12 10.00 -1.70
N THR A 125 -0.54 8.79 -1.37
CA THR A 125 -0.64 7.68 -2.32
C THR A 125 -1.65 7.99 -3.42
N PHE A 126 -2.83 8.48 -3.06
CA PHE A 126 -3.86 8.87 -4.03
C PHE A 126 -3.37 9.99 -4.98
N VAL A 127 -2.75 11.03 -4.43
CA VAL A 127 -2.17 12.13 -5.22
C VAL A 127 -1.06 11.61 -6.15
N ALA A 128 -0.18 10.74 -5.66
CA ALA A 128 0.89 10.16 -6.48
C ALA A 128 0.34 9.38 -7.68
N LEU A 129 -0.71 8.60 -7.47
CA LEU A 129 -1.32 7.77 -8.52
C LEU A 129 -2.13 8.63 -9.51
N ARG A 130 -2.98 9.52 -8.99
CA ARG A 130 -3.94 10.28 -9.80
C ARG A 130 -3.34 11.50 -10.49
N VAL A 131 -2.41 12.21 -9.83
CA VAL A 131 -1.87 13.48 -10.32
C VAL A 131 -0.53 13.29 -11.02
N LEU A 132 0.40 12.53 -10.40
CA LEU A 132 1.74 12.37 -10.97
C LEU A 132 1.79 11.35 -12.10
N GLY A 133 0.86 10.40 -12.17
CA GLY A 133 0.79 9.44 -13.27
C GLY A 133 0.68 10.10 -14.65
N PRO A 134 -0.35 10.94 -14.91
CA PRO A 134 -0.48 11.66 -16.17
C PRO A 134 0.66 12.66 -16.45
N LEU A 135 1.23 13.26 -15.39
CA LEU A 135 2.35 14.19 -15.53
C LEU A 135 3.62 13.47 -15.97
N ALA A 136 3.92 12.32 -15.39
CA ALA A 136 5.06 11.49 -15.78
C ALA A 136 4.97 11.00 -17.23
N ALA A 137 3.76 10.64 -17.69
CA ALA A 137 3.52 10.26 -19.08
C ALA A 137 3.83 11.40 -20.06
N ARG A 138 3.47 12.64 -19.71
CA ARG A 138 3.77 13.83 -20.54
C ARG A 138 5.27 14.15 -20.60
N ILE A 139 6.01 13.90 -19.54
CA ILE A 139 7.45 14.13 -19.48
C ILE A 139 8.21 13.01 -20.25
N GLY A 140 7.76 11.76 -20.15
CA GLY A 140 8.35 10.61 -20.83
C GLY A 140 8.31 10.73 -22.36
N HIS A 141 7.20 11.19 -22.94
CA HIS A 141 7.10 11.45 -24.39
C HIS A 141 8.12 12.48 -24.92
N ARG A 142 8.60 13.37 -24.07
CA ARG A 142 9.56 14.41 -24.47
C ARG A 142 11.00 13.88 -24.61
N TRP A 143 11.31 12.70 -24.07
CA TRP A 143 12.63 12.08 -24.17
C TRP A 143 12.76 11.20 -25.42
N ASP A 144 11.67 10.61 -25.91
CA ASP A 144 11.67 9.81 -27.14
C ASP A 144 11.84 10.69 -28.40
N ASP A 145 11.22 11.88 -28.43
CA ASP A 145 11.31 12.80 -29.58
C ASP A 145 12.72 13.37 -29.79
N THR A 146 13.58 13.42 -28.76
CA THR A 146 14.94 13.96 -28.88
C THR A 146 15.97 12.94 -29.33
N GLN A 147 15.64 11.65 -29.41
CA GLN A 147 16.55 10.61 -29.88
C GLN A 147 16.37 10.25 -31.37
N THR A 148 15.28 10.69 -32.02
CA THR A 148 14.98 10.42 -33.42
C THR A 148 15.52 11.49 -34.38
N ASP A 149 16.00 12.64 -33.88
CA ASP A 149 16.54 13.73 -34.72
C ASP A 149 18.09 13.72 -34.85
N GLY A 150 18.73 12.59 -34.48
CA GLY A 150 20.18 12.45 -34.44
C GLY A 150 20.80 11.39 -35.41
N GLU A 151 20.07 10.96 -36.47
CA GLU A 151 20.61 10.10 -37.54
C GLU A 151 20.52 10.75 -38.92
#